data_5685896ae7a0bde55fcf964b857829e0
#
_entry.id   5685896ae7a0bde55fcf964b857829e0
#
_cell.length_a   1.000
_cell.length_b   1.000
_cell.length_c   1.000
_cell.angle_alpha   90.00
_cell.angle_beta   90.00
_cell.angle_gamma   90.00
#
_symmetry.space_group_name_H-M   'P 1'
#
loop_
_entity.id
_entity.type
_entity.pdbx_description
1 polymer ?
#
loop_
_entity_poly.entity_id
_entity_poly.type
_entity_poly.pdbx_seq_one_letter_code
_entity_poly.pdbx_strand_id
1 'polypeptide(L)'
;MSRLAPAPNHSASEALSKPGVAFARQLGVFGPKNLKHPAGVKSERAAMKLLILRAYLSLLLFDLYLARNDFAGLYRKVRSCPIKTRPPVSDGIEQIRSAVDMACVWYWKEVFCLQRSAAAAYLLKQFGAPAQLVIGAQQIPFKAHAWVEINGHVVNDKSYVTEIYTVLDRC
;
A
#
# COMPACT_ATOMS: atom_id res chain seq x y z
N MET A 1 23.36 -66.78 18.87
CA MET A 1 22.86 -66.31 20.16
C MET A 1 23.41 -64.92 20.42
N SER A 2 22.70 -63.89 19.97
CA SER A 2 23.10 -62.46 20.23
C SER A 2 21.88 -61.77 20.76
N ARG A 3 22.01 -61.21 21.95
CA ARG A 3 20.96 -60.56 22.72
C ARG A 3 20.74 -59.11 22.17
N LEU A 4 19.49 -58.80 21.87
CA LEU A 4 19.05 -57.42 21.63
C LEU A 4 19.00 -56.67 22.97
N ALA A 5 19.58 -55.49 22.98
CA ALA A 5 19.43 -54.49 24.05
C ALA A 5 18.20 -53.60 23.79
N PRO A 6 17.46 -53.17 24.84
CA PRO A 6 16.30 -52.34 24.68
C PRO A 6 16.68 -50.85 24.47
N ALA A 7 15.89 -50.16 23.63
CA ALA A 7 16.00 -48.73 23.40
C ALA A 7 15.50 -47.87 24.59
N PRO A 8 16.07 -46.69 24.83
CA PRO A 8 15.58 -45.80 25.87
C PRO A 8 14.37 -44.97 25.39
N ASN A 9 13.33 -44.99 26.22
CA ASN A 9 12.19 -44.08 26.13
C ASN A 9 12.65 -42.64 26.46
N HIS A 10 12.59 -41.75 25.51
CA HIS A 10 12.60 -40.30 25.79
C HIS A 10 11.24 -39.73 25.43
N SER A 11 10.42 -39.60 26.46
CA SER A 11 9.30 -38.64 26.47
C SER A 11 9.85 -37.23 26.66
N ALA A 12 10.03 -36.50 25.58
CA ALA A 12 10.22 -35.07 25.63
C ALA A 12 8.97 -34.41 25.05
N SER A 13 8.14 -33.90 25.95
CA SER A 13 7.09 -32.95 25.61
C SER A 13 7.74 -31.63 25.22
N GLU A 14 8.03 -31.46 23.93
CA GLU A 14 8.47 -30.18 23.40
C GLU A 14 7.25 -29.27 23.24
N ALA A 15 7.15 -28.32 24.14
CA ALA A 15 6.22 -27.19 24.08
C ALA A 15 6.52 -26.40 22.81
N LEU A 16 5.60 -26.49 21.84
CA LEU A 16 5.61 -25.72 20.60
C LEU A 16 5.40 -24.24 20.94
N SER A 17 6.49 -23.52 21.19
CA SER A 17 6.51 -22.06 21.35
C SER A 17 6.16 -21.44 19.99
N LYS A 18 4.97 -20.88 19.86
CA LYS A 18 4.50 -20.16 18.69
C LYS A 18 5.29 -18.86 18.53
N PRO A 19 6.07 -18.64 17.45
CA PRO A 19 6.89 -17.44 17.28
C PRO A 19 6.13 -16.17 16.91
N GLY A 20 4.80 -16.19 16.92
CA GLY A 20 3.97 -15.05 16.48
C GLY A 20 3.68 -13.98 17.52
N VAL A 21 3.86 -14.24 18.81
CA VAL A 21 3.40 -13.33 19.88
C VAL A 21 4.47 -12.33 20.32
N ALA A 22 5.75 -12.62 20.09
CA ALA A 22 6.84 -11.73 20.47
C ALA A 22 6.99 -10.51 19.56
N PHE A 23 6.64 -10.64 18.27
CA PHE A 23 6.76 -9.56 17.29
C PHE A 23 5.70 -8.45 17.46
N ALA A 24 4.50 -8.80 17.94
CA ALA A 24 3.41 -7.86 18.17
C ALA A 24 3.67 -6.90 19.36
N ARG A 25 4.55 -7.27 20.29
CA ARG A 25 4.86 -6.47 21.49
C ARG A 25 5.84 -5.33 21.21
N GLN A 26 6.58 -5.40 20.10
CA GLN A 26 7.61 -4.42 19.74
C GLN A 26 7.05 -3.27 18.90
N LEU A 27 5.81 -3.39 18.39
CA LEU A 27 5.17 -2.36 17.55
C LEU A 27 4.23 -1.42 18.31
N GLY A 28 4.10 -1.51 19.63
CA GLY A 28 3.37 -0.53 20.45
C GLY A 28 1.87 -0.34 20.08
N VAL A 29 1.19 -1.34 19.49
CA VAL A 29 -0.13 -1.17 18.85
C VAL A 29 -1.32 -1.34 19.80
N PHE A 30 -1.10 -1.64 21.09
CA PHE A 30 -2.20 -1.76 22.08
C PHE A 30 -1.97 -0.86 23.29
N GLY A 31 -2.09 0.47 23.07
CA GLY A 31 -2.46 1.41 24.12
C GLY A 31 -3.97 1.63 24.14
N PRO A 32 -4.59 1.96 25.29
CA PRO A 32 -6.01 2.27 25.32
C PRO A 32 -6.31 3.44 24.39
N LYS A 33 -7.18 3.21 23.39
CA LYS A 33 -7.62 4.26 22.47
C LYS A 33 -8.28 5.34 23.31
N ASN A 34 -7.63 6.50 23.47
CA ASN A 34 -8.21 7.68 24.09
C ASN A 34 -9.57 7.95 23.44
N LEU A 35 -10.60 8.04 24.29
CA LEU A 35 -11.95 8.42 23.89
C LEU A 35 -11.89 9.85 23.31
N LYS A 36 -11.83 9.96 21.99
CA LYS A 36 -11.73 11.25 21.31
C LYS A 36 -12.99 12.05 21.53
N HIS A 37 -12.84 13.29 21.98
CA HIS A 37 -13.94 14.26 22.18
C HIS A 37 -14.77 14.44 20.91
N PRO A 38 -16.11 14.60 20.97
CA PRO A 38 -16.99 14.65 19.78
C PRO A 38 -16.65 15.78 18.78
N ALA A 39 -15.96 16.82 19.21
CA ALA A 39 -15.45 17.88 18.33
C ALA A 39 -14.34 17.39 17.37
N GLY A 40 -13.49 16.45 17.78
CA GLY A 40 -12.43 15.87 16.96
C GLY A 40 -12.97 15.00 15.82
N VAL A 41 -14.07 14.27 16.06
CA VAL A 41 -14.69 13.36 15.07
C VAL A 41 -15.28 14.13 13.87
N LYS A 42 -15.84 15.31 14.07
CA LYS A 42 -16.35 16.14 12.96
C LYS A 42 -15.23 16.65 12.08
N SER A 43 -14.12 17.09 12.67
CA SER A 43 -12.91 17.55 11.94
C SER A 43 -12.26 16.42 11.14
N GLU A 44 -12.13 15.22 11.70
CA GLU A 44 -11.57 14.05 11.00
C GLU A 44 -12.43 13.62 9.80
N ARG A 45 -13.76 13.66 9.96
CA ARG A 45 -14.69 13.36 8.85
C ARG A 45 -14.59 14.39 7.72
N ALA A 46 -14.44 15.67 8.06
CA ALA A 46 -14.28 16.71 7.06
C ALA A 46 -12.95 16.58 6.32
N ALA A 47 -11.86 16.29 7.04
CA ALA A 47 -10.55 16.04 6.45
C ALA A 47 -10.55 14.82 5.50
N MET A 48 -11.22 13.72 5.90
CA MET A 48 -11.36 12.54 5.04
C MET A 48 -12.16 12.84 3.77
N LYS A 49 -13.27 13.59 3.87
CA LYS A 49 -14.05 13.99 2.68
C LYS A 49 -13.22 14.82 1.70
N LEU A 50 -12.42 15.76 2.22
CA LEU A 50 -11.52 16.57 1.40
C LEU A 50 -10.43 15.71 0.75
N LEU A 51 -9.92 14.70 1.45
CA LEU A 51 -8.93 13.77 0.93
C LEU A 51 -9.52 12.91 -0.20
N ILE A 52 -10.75 12.41 -0.05
CA ILE A 52 -11.47 11.67 -1.10
C ILE A 52 -11.70 12.56 -2.33
N LEU A 53 -12.08 13.83 -2.13
CA LEU A 53 -12.23 14.77 -3.25
C LEU A 53 -10.90 14.99 -3.98
N ARG A 54 -9.80 15.15 -3.25
CA ARG A 54 -8.46 15.25 -3.87
C ARG A 54 -8.08 13.98 -4.62
N ALA A 55 -8.41 12.81 -4.08
CA ALA A 55 -8.19 11.53 -4.75
C ALA A 55 -8.99 11.46 -6.05
N TYR A 56 -10.25 11.84 -6.01
CA TYR A 56 -11.12 11.87 -7.18
C TYR A 56 -10.59 12.83 -8.28
N LEU A 57 -10.16 14.03 -7.90
CA LEU A 57 -9.56 14.99 -8.83
C LEU A 57 -8.22 14.47 -9.41
N SER A 58 -7.45 13.74 -8.61
CA SER A 58 -6.22 13.09 -9.11
C SER A 58 -6.54 11.97 -10.11
N LEU A 59 -7.60 11.18 -9.87
CA LEU A 59 -8.07 10.19 -10.84
C LEU A 59 -8.50 10.85 -12.15
N LEU A 60 -9.24 11.96 -12.10
CA LEU A 60 -9.62 12.73 -13.29
C LEU A 60 -8.40 13.27 -14.05
N LEU A 61 -7.41 13.79 -13.32
CA LEU A 61 -6.17 14.27 -13.93
C LEU A 61 -5.46 13.16 -14.71
N PHE A 62 -5.27 11.99 -14.11
CA PHE A 62 -4.59 10.89 -14.76
C PHE A 62 -5.45 10.22 -15.84
N ASP A 63 -6.75 10.25 -15.70
CA ASP A 63 -7.67 9.85 -16.75
C ASP A 63 -7.50 10.68 -18.02
N LEU A 64 -7.32 11.98 -17.87
CA LEU A 64 -7.09 12.88 -18.99
C LEU A 64 -5.79 12.58 -19.76
N TYR A 65 -4.72 12.21 -19.05
CA TYR A 65 -3.48 11.73 -19.69
C TYR A 65 -3.72 10.43 -20.46
N LEU A 66 -4.44 9.47 -19.87
CA LEU A 66 -4.76 8.20 -20.52
C LEU A 66 -5.67 8.37 -21.73
N ALA A 67 -6.67 9.24 -21.63
CA ALA A 67 -7.58 9.56 -22.75
C ALA A 67 -6.85 10.20 -23.94
N ARG A 68 -5.74 10.90 -23.69
CA ARG A 68 -4.86 11.48 -24.72
C ARG A 68 -3.75 10.54 -25.19
N ASN A 69 -3.68 9.31 -24.66
CA ASN A 69 -2.57 8.37 -24.87
C ASN A 69 -1.18 8.96 -24.48
N ASP A 70 -1.16 9.93 -23.55
CA ASP A 70 0.07 10.59 -23.08
C ASP A 70 0.63 9.88 -21.83
N PHE A 71 1.09 8.65 -22.00
CA PHE A 71 1.75 7.89 -20.92
C PHE A 71 3.03 8.56 -20.43
N ALA A 72 3.79 9.18 -21.34
CA ALA A 72 5.02 9.88 -20.99
C ALA A 72 4.73 11.11 -20.11
N GLY A 73 3.66 11.84 -20.40
CA GLY A 73 3.19 12.97 -19.60
C GLY A 73 2.72 12.54 -18.21
N LEU A 74 1.93 11.45 -18.15
CA LEU A 74 1.49 10.84 -16.88
C LEU A 74 2.70 10.49 -16.01
N TYR A 75 3.64 9.75 -16.56
CA TYR A 75 4.82 9.29 -15.88
C TYR A 75 5.69 10.45 -15.37
N ARG A 76 5.93 11.43 -16.24
CA ARG A 76 6.65 12.67 -15.90
C ARG A 76 5.95 13.43 -14.79
N LYS A 77 4.60 13.51 -14.80
CA LYS A 77 3.82 14.18 -13.76
C LYS A 77 3.99 13.53 -12.39
N VAL A 78 3.99 12.21 -12.31
CA VAL A 78 4.23 11.48 -11.07
C VAL A 78 5.69 11.65 -10.62
N ARG A 79 6.64 11.49 -11.55
CA ARG A 79 8.08 11.57 -11.28
C ARG A 79 8.50 12.95 -10.81
N SER A 80 8.02 14.02 -11.44
CA SER A 80 8.36 15.40 -11.09
C SER A 80 7.60 15.95 -9.89
N CYS A 81 6.68 15.18 -9.29
CA CYS A 81 5.97 15.62 -8.10
C CYS A 81 6.94 15.71 -6.92
N PRO A 82 7.16 16.89 -6.34
CA PRO A 82 8.06 17.04 -5.21
C PRO A 82 7.47 16.38 -3.97
N ILE A 83 8.31 15.68 -3.22
CA ILE A 83 7.94 15.15 -1.91
C ILE A 83 7.93 16.33 -0.94
N LYS A 84 6.78 16.61 -0.33
CA LYS A 84 6.69 17.69 0.66
C LYS A 84 7.45 17.31 1.93
N THR A 85 8.09 18.28 2.55
CA THR A 85 8.98 18.13 3.72
C THR A 85 8.28 17.66 5.00
N ARG A 86 6.97 17.49 4.98
CA ARG A 86 6.21 17.01 6.14
C ARG A 86 6.30 15.48 6.21
N PRO A 87 6.89 14.90 7.27
CA PRO A 87 6.95 13.45 7.39
C PRO A 87 5.54 12.87 7.41
N PRO A 88 5.27 11.81 6.63
CA PRO A 88 4.00 11.13 6.68
C PRO A 88 3.87 10.46 8.04
N VAL A 89 2.77 10.70 8.73
CA VAL A 89 2.35 9.86 9.84
C VAL A 89 1.92 8.52 9.24
N SER A 90 2.27 7.39 9.85
CA SER A 90 1.87 6.05 9.36
C SER A 90 0.38 5.94 9.05
N ASP A 91 -0.45 6.55 9.91
CA ASP A 91 -1.90 6.65 9.71
C ASP A 91 -2.27 7.44 8.45
N GLY A 92 -1.42 8.39 8.01
CA GLY A 92 -1.65 9.20 6.81
C GLY A 92 -1.53 8.40 5.52
N ILE A 93 -0.63 7.42 5.44
CA ILE A 93 -0.48 6.53 4.27
C ILE A 93 -1.75 5.70 4.07
N GLU A 94 -2.24 5.10 5.15
CA GLU A 94 -3.46 4.30 5.13
C GLU A 94 -4.71 5.14 4.82
N GLN A 95 -4.80 6.35 5.34
CA GLN A 95 -5.89 7.28 5.03
C GLN A 95 -5.89 7.67 3.55
N ILE A 96 -4.71 7.91 2.95
CA ILE A 96 -4.59 8.23 1.53
C ILE A 96 -4.99 7.02 0.68
N ARG A 97 -4.52 5.82 1.04
CA ARG A 97 -4.91 4.58 0.37
C ARG A 97 -6.42 4.39 0.39
N SER A 98 -7.03 4.48 1.56
CA SER A 98 -8.49 4.39 1.73
C SER A 98 -9.25 5.46 0.94
N ALA A 99 -8.73 6.69 0.89
CA ALA A 99 -9.36 7.77 0.14
C ALA A 99 -9.31 7.52 -1.38
N VAL A 100 -8.19 6.99 -1.89
CA VAL A 100 -8.07 6.60 -3.30
C VAL A 100 -9.00 5.44 -3.62
N ASP A 101 -9.07 4.41 -2.77
CA ASP A 101 -9.96 3.27 -2.94
C ASP A 101 -11.43 3.72 -2.96
N MET A 102 -11.81 4.60 -2.03
CA MET A 102 -13.16 5.16 -1.98
C MET A 102 -13.46 6.02 -3.23
N ALA A 103 -12.49 6.82 -3.69
CA ALA A 103 -12.65 7.60 -4.91
C ALA A 103 -12.82 6.70 -6.15
N CYS A 104 -12.12 5.55 -6.23
CA CYS A 104 -12.30 4.57 -7.30
C CYS A 104 -13.71 3.98 -7.31
N VAL A 105 -14.30 3.70 -6.13
CA VAL A 105 -15.68 3.17 -6.03
C VAL A 105 -16.70 4.18 -6.55
N TRP A 106 -16.49 5.48 -6.29
CA TRP A 106 -17.38 6.56 -6.74
C TRP A 106 -17.06 7.08 -8.15
N TYR A 107 -16.02 6.52 -8.79
CA TYR A 107 -15.64 6.97 -10.12
C TYR A 107 -16.68 6.51 -11.16
N TRP A 108 -16.97 7.35 -12.14
CA TRP A 108 -18.03 7.15 -13.13
C TRP A 108 -17.75 6.02 -14.15
N LYS A 109 -16.54 5.50 -14.20
CA LYS A 109 -16.11 4.37 -15.03
C LYS A 109 -15.10 3.49 -14.29
N GLU A 110 -14.77 2.34 -14.87
CA GLU A 110 -13.74 1.46 -14.34
C GLU A 110 -12.38 2.16 -14.30
N VAL A 111 -11.73 2.09 -13.13
CA VAL A 111 -10.41 2.67 -12.89
C VAL A 111 -9.36 1.59 -13.08
N PHE A 112 -8.46 1.80 -14.04
CA PHE A 112 -7.36 0.88 -14.31
C PHE A 112 -6.24 0.99 -13.28
N CYS A 113 -5.44 -0.08 -13.15
CA CYS A 113 -4.34 -0.16 -12.19
C CYS A 113 -3.35 1.01 -12.29
N LEU A 114 -2.99 1.41 -13.52
CA LEU A 114 -2.07 2.53 -13.76
C LEU A 114 -2.65 3.86 -13.28
N GLN A 115 -3.92 4.15 -13.57
CA GLN A 115 -4.62 5.37 -13.14
C GLN A 115 -4.69 5.44 -11.62
N ARG A 116 -5.12 4.35 -10.96
CA ARG A 116 -5.22 4.23 -9.51
C ARG A 116 -3.86 4.42 -8.83
N SER A 117 -2.84 3.73 -9.34
CA SER A 117 -1.49 3.77 -8.76
C SER A 117 -0.81 5.11 -8.98
N ALA A 118 -1.00 5.75 -10.15
CA ALA A 118 -0.50 7.10 -10.41
C ALA A 118 -1.14 8.13 -9.47
N ALA A 119 -2.47 8.06 -9.25
CA ALA A 119 -3.17 8.94 -8.31
C ALA A 119 -2.68 8.72 -6.87
N ALA A 120 -2.50 7.47 -6.45
CA ALA A 120 -2.00 7.14 -5.12
C ALA A 120 -0.57 7.64 -4.92
N ALA A 121 0.37 7.36 -5.84
CA ALA A 121 1.75 7.82 -5.76
C ALA A 121 1.85 9.35 -5.72
N TYR A 122 1.08 10.02 -6.57
CA TYR A 122 1.04 11.47 -6.64
C TYR A 122 0.56 12.11 -5.33
N LEU A 123 -0.53 11.60 -4.75
CA LEU A 123 -1.03 12.07 -3.46
C LEU A 123 -0.05 11.78 -2.32
N LEU A 124 0.48 10.57 -2.24
CA LEU A 124 1.45 10.19 -1.22
C LEU A 124 2.66 11.12 -1.22
N LYS A 125 3.22 11.45 -2.41
CA LYS A 125 4.31 12.45 -2.54
C LYS A 125 3.88 13.82 -2.04
N GLN A 126 2.65 14.28 -2.34
CA GLN A 126 2.13 15.55 -1.84
C GLN A 126 1.96 15.59 -0.32
N PHE A 127 1.79 14.44 0.32
CA PHE A 127 1.72 14.30 1.77
C PHE A 127 3.06 13.91 2.42
N GLY A 128 4.16 13.96 1.67
CA GLY A 128 5.52 13.79 2.19
C GLY A 128 6.03 12.34 2.22
N ALA A 129 5.27 11.37 1.67
CA ALA A 129 5.74 10.01 1.56
C ALA A 129 6.64 9.82 0.32
N PRO A 130 7.79 9.11 0.43
CA PRO A 130 8.67 8.83 -0.71
C PRO A 130 8.10 7.69 -1.57
N ALA A 131 6.89 7.90 -2.10
CA ALA A 131 6.17 6.93 -2.90
C ALA A 131 6.72 6.86 -4.32
N GLN A 132 6.84 5.64 -4.85
CA GLN A 132 7.25 5.36 -6.21
C GLN A 132 6.11 4.64 -6.94
N LEU A 133 5.78 5.10 -8.13
CA LEU A 133 4.95 4.36 -9.06
C LEU A 133 5.82 3.29 -9.72
N VAL A 134 5.40 2.03 -9.62
CA VAL A 134 6.10 0.89 -10.20
C VAL A 134 5.25 0.31 -11.32
N ILE A 135 5.89 -0.02 -12.43
CA ILE A 135 5.27 -0.71 -13.56
C ILE A 135 5.98 -2.05 -13.73
N GLY A 136 5.23 -3.12 -13.83
CA GLY A 136 5.74 -4.46 -14.06
C GLY A 136 4.96 -5.21 -15.14
N ALA A 137 5.56 -6.27 -15.65
CA ALA A 137 4.93 -7.16 -16.61
C ALA A 137 5.14 -8.63 -16.24
N GLN A 138 4.12 -9.42 -16.53
CA GLN A 138 4.15 -10.88 -16.54
C GLN A 138 4.18 -11.34 -17.99
N GLN A 139 4.98 -12.36 -18.30
CA GLN A 139 5.17 -12.81 -19.69
C GLN A 139 4.08 -13.76 -20.18
N ILE A 140 3.65 -14.72 -19.34
CA ILE A 140 2.72 -15.78 -19.75
C ILE A 140 1.59 -15.93 -18.71
N PRO A 141 0.33 -15.58 -19.06
CA PRO A 141 -0.04 -14.74 -20.20
C PRO A 141 0.51 -13.32 -20.04
N PHE A 142 0.73 -12.61 -21.13
CA PHE A 142 1.23 -11.23 -21.03
C PHE A 142 0.21 -10.34 -20.31
N LYS A 143 0.64 -9.77 -19.19
CA LYS A 143 -0.12 -8.79 -18.41
C LYS A 143 0.80 -7.72 -17.90
N ALA A 144 0.40 -6.46 -18.06
CA ALA A 144 1.06 -5.33 -17.42
C ALA A 144 0.27 -4.92 -16.16
N HIS A 145 0.97 -4.53 -15.12
CA HIS A 145 0.38 -4.07 -13.87
C HIS A 145 1.15 -2.88 -13.31
N ALA A 146 0.46 -2.04 -12.54
CA ALA A 146 1.07 -0.91 -11.88
C ALA A 146 0.66 -0.87 -10.40
N TRP A 147 1.62 -0.59 -9.53
CA TRP A 147 1.43 -0.46 -8.08
C TRP A 147 2.29 0.65 -7.50
N VAL A 148 2.18 0.89 -6.21
CA VAL A 148 2.96 1.89 -5.49
C VAL A 148 3.81 1.23 -4.42
N GLU A 149 5.07 1.63 -4.36
CA GLU A 149 6.01 1.25 -3.30
C GLU A 149 6.44 2.46 -2.48
N ILE A 150 6.66 2.24 -1.18
CA ILE A 150 7.36 3.16 -0.27
C ILE A 150 8.49 2.39 0.38
N ASN A 151 9.72 2.81 0.18
CA ASN A 151 10.92 2.13 0.70
C ASN A 151 10.96 0.63 0.33
N GLY A 152 10.53 0.27 -0.87
CA GLY A 152 10.49 -1.11 -1.35
C GLY A 152 9.29 -1.95 -0.87
N HIS A 153 8.38 -1.37 -0.10
CA HIS A 153 7.16 -2.06 0.36
C HIS A 153 5.95 -1.62 -0.45
N VAL A 154 5.19 -2.58 -0.95
CA VAL A 154 3.93 -2.34 -1.68
C VAL A 154 2.88 -1.77 -0.73
N VAL A 155 2.24 -0.65 -1.10
CA VAL A 155 1.28 0.06 -0.23
C VAL A 155 -0.15 0.10 -0.75
N ASN A 156 -0.39 -0.04 -2.06
CA ASN A 156 -1.72 0.04 -2.65
C ASN A 156 -2.21 -1.26 -3.30
N ASP A 157 -1.45 -2.32 -3.14
CA ASP A 157 -1.76 -3.65 -3.69
C ASP A 157 -1.31 -4.74 -2.71
N LYS A 158 -1.42 -6.00 -3.12
CA LYS A 158 -0.99 -7.15 -2.34
C LYS A 158 0.54 -7.28 -2.39
N SER A 159 1.16 -7.64 -1.27
CA SER A 159 2.62 -7.73 -1.15
C SER A 159 3.27 -8.69 -2.17
N TYR A 160 2.57 -9.75 -2.55
CA TYR A 160 3.07 -10.74 -3.51
C TYR A 160 3.04 -10.27 -4.98
N VAL A 161 2.59 -9.04 -5.28
CA VAL A 161 2.60 -8.51 -6.66
C VAL A 161 4.00 -8.53 -7.27
N THR A 162 5.03 -8.32 -6.45
CA THR A 162 6.44 -8.35 -6.87
C THR A 162 6.96 -9.76 -7.21
N GLU A 163 6.26 -10.81 -6.80
CA GLU A 163 6.59 -12.19 -7.14
C GLU A 163 5.99 -12.60 -8.49
N ILE A 164 4.89 -11.94 -8.90
CA ILE A 164 4.16 -12.23 -10.14
C ILE A 164 4.68 -11.41 -11.30
N TYR A 165 5.00 -10.13 -11.06
CA TYR A 165 5.37 -9.18 -12.11
C TYR A 165 6.84 -8.80 -12.03
N THR A 166 7.55 -8.98 -13.15
CA THR A 166 8.90 -8.45 -13.30
C THR A 166 8.83 -6.93 -13.43
N VAL A 167 9.55 -6.21 -12.59
CA VAL A 167 9.57 -4.75 -12.61
C VAL A 167 10.25 -4.25 -13.88
N LEU A 168 9.57 -3.38 -14.60
CA LEU A 168 10.09 -2.72 -15.80
C LEU A 168 10.67 -1.34 -15.47
N ASP A 169 9.97 -0.56 -14.63
CA ASP A 169 10.40 0.80 -14.30
C ASP A 169 9.81 1.30 -12.97
N ARG A 170 10.46 2.32 -12.37
CA ARG A 170 10.05 3.01 -11.13
C ARG A 170 10.18 4.52 -11.27
N CYS A 171 9.21 5.30 -10.74
CA CYS A 171 9.29 6.77 -10.70
C CYS A 171 8.67 7.42 -9.44
#